data_d2c49755541bd9277ff3744e5080062c
#
_entry.id   d2c49755541bd9277ff3744e5080062c
#
_cell.length_a   1.000
_cell.length_b   1.000
_cell.length_c   1.000
_cell.angle_alpha   90.00
_cell.angle_beta   90.00
_cell.angle_gamma   90.00
#
_symmetry.space_group_name_H-M   'P 1'
#
loop_
_entity.id
_entity.type
_entity.pdbx_description
1 polymer ?
#
loop_
_entity_poly.entity_id
_entity_poly.type
_entity_poly.pdbx_seq_one_letter_code
_entity_poly.pdbx_strand_id
1 'polypeptide(L)' 'MRELLRTNDVVRLSWAQVRLREAGIDSLVLDHHTSLVEGNIGAIPRRLMVAEHDHRRARAVIAAAEEELR' A
#
# COMPACT_ATOMS: atom_id res chain seq x y z
N MET A 1 -12.88 4.38 2.37
CA MET A 1 -11.56 3.73 2.42
C MET A 1 -10.53 4.66 3.01
N ARG A 2 -9.53 4.08 3.58
CA ARG A 2 -8.52 4.86 4.29
C ARG A 2 -7.13 4.48 3.83
N GLU A 3 -6.24 5.45 3.72
CA GLU A 3 -4.87 5.22 3.30
C GLU A 3 -4.11 4.45 4.38
N LEU A 4 -3.43 3.38 3.98
CA LEU A 4 -2.63 2.57 4.88
C LEU A 4 -1.15 2.92 4.76
N LEU A 5 -0.66 3.00 3.54
CA LEU A 5 0.71 3.42 3.29
C LEU A 5 0.81 4.06 1.92
N ARG A 6 1.90 4.80 1.73
CA ARG A 6 2.16 5.53 0.50
C ARG A 6 3.61 5.28 0.12
N THR A 7 3.84 4.84 -1.10
CA THR A 7 5.20 4.54 -1.55
C THR A 7 5.27 4.55 -3.07
N ASN A 8 6.44 4.92 -3.60
CA ASN A 8 6.70 4.80 -5.03
C ASN A 8 7.50 3.53 -5.34
N ASP A 9 7.76 2.71 -4.34
CA ASP A 9 8.46 1.44 -4.50
C ASP A 9 7.45 0.35 -4.84
N VAL A 10 7.46 -0.09 -6.10
CA VAL A 10 6.51 -1.07 -6.60
C VAL A 10 6.65 -2.42 -5.88
N VAL A 11 7.87 -2.77 -5.54
CA VAL A 11 8.12 -4.04 -4.86
C VAL A 11 7.53 -4.02 -3.46
N ARG A 12 7.72 -2.91 -2.75
CA ARG A 12 7.15 -2.76 -1.41
C ARG A 12 5.62 -2.81 -1.46
N LEU A 13 5.06 -2.16 -2.47
CA LEU A 13 3.61 -2.12 -2.63
C LEU A 13 3.04 -3.52 -2.87
N SER A 14 3.68 -4.27 -3.76
CA SER A 14 3.24 -5.64 -4.06
C SER A 14 3.36 -6.54 -2.83
N TRP A 15 4.45 -6.40 -2.11
CA TRP A 15 4.68 -7.16 -0.88
C TRP A 15 3.56 -6.89 0.13
N ALA A 16 3.23 -5.61 0.33
CA ALA A 16 2.20 -5.25 1.28
C ALA A 16 0.85 -5.82 0.88
N GLN A 17 0.53 -5.77 -0.41
CA GLN A 17 -0.74 -6.32 -0.90
C GLN A 17 -0.84 -7.82 -0.65
N VAL A 18 0.26 -8.53 -0.87
CA VAL A 18 0.27 -9.98 -0.63
C VAL A 18 0.05 -10.29 0.84
N ARG A 19 0.75 -9.57 1.72
CA ARG A 19 0.60 -9.81 3.16
C ARG A 19 -0.82 -9.52 3.63
N LEU A 20 -1.44 -8.46 3.13
CA LEU A 20 -2.82 -8.15 3.49
C LEU A 20 -3.77 -9.21 2.97
N ARG A 21 -3.55 -9.68 1.75
CA ARG A 21 -4.40 -10.73 1.17
C ARG A 21 -4.32 -12.01 2.00
N GLU A 22 -3.12 -12.37 2.44
CA GLU A 22 -2.94 -13.55 3.28
C GLU A 22 -3.69 -13.44 4.60
N ALA A 23 -3.89 -12.22 5.07
CA ALA A 23 -4.64 -11.97 6.30
C ALA A 23 -6.13 -11.77 6.06
N GLY A 24 -6.58 -11.92 4.81
CA GLY A 24 -7.98 -11.77 4.48
C GLY A 24 -8.45 -10.33 4.40
N ILE A 25 -7.53 -9.40 4.16
CA ILE A 25 -7.85 -7.97 4.08
C ILE A 25 -7.77 -7.50 2.63
N ASP A 26 -8.86 -6.93 2.13
CA ASP A 26 -8.90 -6.36 0.79
C ASP A 26 -8.20 -5.01 0.76
N SER A 27 -7.49 -4.74 -0.32
CA SER A 27 -6.81 -3.47 -0.49
C SER A 27 -6.93 -2.98 -1.92
N LEU A 28 -6.72 -1.67 -2.10
CA LEU A 28 -6.82 -1.03 -3.40
C LEU A 28 -5.68 -0.03 -3.54
N VAL A 29 -5.06 -0.01 -4.72
CA VAL A 29 -3.98 0.93 -5.01
C VAL A 29 -4.55 2.10 -5.81
N LEU A 30 -4.27 3.31 -5.36
CA LEU A 30 -4.66 4.52 -6.08
C LEU A 30 -3.42 5.21 -6.61
N ASP A 31 -3.45 5.55 -7.89
CA ASP A 31 -2.37 6.24 -8.57
C ASP A 31 -2.78 7.66 -8.92
N HIS A 32 -1.78 8.51 -9.17
CA HIS A 32 -2.03 9.85 -9.67
C HIS A 32 -1.97 9.84 -11.19
N HIS A 33 -3.06 10.28 -11.82
CA HIS A 33 -3.12 10.33 -13.27
C HIS A 33 -2.30 11.46 -13.86
N THR A 34 -2.25 12.55 -13.14
CA THR A 34 -1.62 13.77 -13.65
C THR A 34 -0.13 13.63 -13.89
N SER A 35 0.47 12.62 -13.32
CA SER A 35 1.90 12.39 -13.46
C SER A 35 2.33 12.22 -14.90
N LEU A 36 1.43 11.79 -15.75
CA LEU A 36 1.74 11.52 -17.14
C LEU A 36 2.18 12.76 -17.89
N VAL A 37 1.62 13.89 -17.52
CA VAL A 37 1.90 15.15 -18.21
C VAL A 37 3.28 15.67 -17.86
N GLU A 38 3.70 15.44 -16.64
CA GLU A 38 4.93 16.02 -16.14
C GLU A 38 6.17 15.18 -16.38
N GLY A 39 6.01 13.95 -16.76
CA GLY A 39 7.15 13.08 -16.94
C GLY A 39 7.80 12.65 -15.64
N ASN A 40 7.13 12.84 -14.53
CA ASN A 40 7.66 12.50 -13.20
C ASN A 40 7.14 11.16 -12.71
N ILE A 41 6.98 10.25 -13.61
CA ILE A 41 6.31 8.99 -13.35
C ILE A 41 6.91 8.21 -12.19
N GLY A 42 8.21 8.17 -12.12
CA GLY A 42 8.87 7.39 -11.08
C GLY A 42 8.87 8.05 -9.70
N ALA A 43 8.53 9.34 -9.65
CA ALA A 43 8.63 10.10 -8.41
C ALA A 43 7.32 10.18 -7.63
N ILE A 44 6.20 9.82 -8.25
CA ILE A 44 4.89 9.98 -7.63
C ILE A 44 4.48 8.73 -6.88
N PRO A 45 4.25 8.84 -5.57
CA PRO A 45 3.90 7.67 -4.78
C PRO A 45 2.48 7.20 -5.05
N ARG A 46 2.29 5.91 -4.93
CA ARG A 46 0.98 5.29 -4.99
C ARG A 46 0.50 5.07 -3.57
N ARG A 47 -0.81 5.08 -3.40
CA ARG A 47 -1.43 4.93 -2.10
C ARG A 47 -2.10 3.58 -2.00
N LEU A 48 -1.84 2.86 -0.92
CA LEU A 48 -2.50 1.60 -0.65
C LEU A 48 -3.62 1.86 0.34
N MET A 49 -4.84 1.56 -0.09
CA MET A 49 -6.05 1.87 0.67
C MET A 49 -6.70 0.60 1.19
N VAL A 50 -7.28 0.69 2.37
CA VAL A 50 -8.08 -0.41 2.94
C VAL A 50 -9.38 0.15 3.48
N ALA A 51 -10.35 -0.71 3.72
CA ALA A 51 -11.61 -0.29 4.32
C ALA A 51 -11.34 0.26 5.72
N GLU A 52 -12.18 1.21 6.14
CA GLU A 52 -12.02 1.85 7.44
C GLU A 52 -11.99 0.81 8.57
N HIS A 53 -12.89 -0.16 8.53
CA HIS A 53 -12.97 -1.16 9.59
C HIS A 53 -11.78 -2.13 9.62
N ASP A 54 -10.99 -2.17 8.55
CA ASP A 54 -9.81 -3.03 8.48
C ASP A 54 -8.52 -2.29 8.78
N HIS A 55 -8.58 -0.97 8.91
CA HIS A 55 -7.37 -0.17 8.99
C HIS A 55 -6.44 -0.56 10.13
N ARG A 56 -7.01 -0.74 11.32
CA ARG A 56 -6.19 -1.09 12.49
C ARG A 56 -5.52 -2.45 12.30
N ARG A 57 -6.30 -3.43 11.83
CA ARG A 57 -5.77 -4.78 11.60
C ARG A 57 -4.72 -4.78 10.51
N ALA A 58 -4.96 -4.01 9.45
CA ALA A 58 -4.03 -3.90 8.34
C ALA A 58 -2.70 -3.33 8.80
N ARG A 59 -2.73 -2.31 9.65
CA ARG A 59 -1.52 -1.73 10.19
C ARG A 59 -0.72 -2.76 11.00
N ALA A 60 -1.42 -3.56 11.79
CA ALA A 60 -0.77 -4.59 12.60
C ALA A 60 -0.13 -5.66 11.71
N VAL A 61 -0.82 -6.04 10.64
CA VAL A 61 -0.30 -7.05 9.71
C VAL A 61 0.99 -6.56 9.07
N ILE A 62 1.00 -5.32 8.59
CA ILE A 62 2.19 -4.77 7.93
C ILE A 62 3.33 -4.60 8.93
N ALA A 63 3.04 -4.13 10.13
CA ALA A 63 4.08 -3.97 11.16
C ALA A 63 4.71 -5.31 11.51
N ALA A 64 3.91 -6.34 11.67
CA ALA A 64 4.44 -7.67 11.98
C ALA A 64 5.27 -8.22 10.82
N ALA A 65 4.83 -7.97 9.59
CA ALA A 65 5.58 -8.42 8.42
C ALA A 65 6.91 -7.70 8.28
N GLU A 66 6.96 -6.43 8.64
CA GLU A 66 8.21 -5.68 8.62
C GLU A 66 9.21 -6.21 9.65
N GLU A 67 8.71 -6.67 10.79
CA GLU A 67 9.57 -7.29 11.80
C GLU A 67 10.21 -8.56 11.26
N GLU A 68 9.48 -9.32 10.45
CA GLU A 68 10.03 -10.53 9.86
C GLU A 68 11.18 -10.27 8.89
N LEU A 69 11.24 -9.06 8.35
CA LEU A 69 12.28 -8.71 7.39
C LEU A 69 13.60 -8.27 8.03
N ARG A 70 13.62 -8.13 9.33
CA ARG A 70 14.82 -7.68 10.04
C ARG A 70 15.81 -8.79 10.28
#